data_7913389957a2814ba89a25e4a713017a
#
_entry.id   7913389957a2814ba89a25e4a713017a
#
_cell.length_a   1.000
_cell.length_b   1.000
_cell.length_c   1.000
_cell.angle_alpha   90.00
_cell.angle_beta   90.00
_cell.angle_gamma   90.00
#
_symmetry.space_group_name_H-M   'P 1'
#
loop_
_entity.id
_entity.type
_entity.pdbx_description
1 polymer ?
#
loop_
_entity_poly.entity_id
_entity_poly.type
_entity_poly.pdbx_seq_one_letter_code
_entity_poly.pdbx_strand_id
1 'polypeptide(L)'
;SPASWEVSRPLPPPTAQTYDTDRRIATVDRLLALLEKLCPGFKAIHAIGARLPQECVYILASSFISEQFGYLYNIPAYRDWALDQDMTESYRWHAHFLQHLQIDMGRERWVLKTPAHLACLKYLLAQYPDAAIVWTHRRPLDAMASFSSLVYTLRSGFSLSVDPLATGDSELQHFSKVVARGMEDRQALDNGQFIDVSFN
;
A
#
# COMPACT_ATOMS: atom_id res chain seq x y z
N SER A 1 -2.08 -9.40 8.14
CA SER A 1 -2.20 -7.98 7.78
C SER A 1 -3.19 -7.27 8.68
N PRO A 2 -3.02 -5.99 8.95
CA PRO A 2 -4.05 -5.21 9.61
C PRO A 2 -5.30 -5.11 8.72
N ALA A 3 -6.48 -5.07 9.32
CA ALA A 3 -7.72 -4.89 8.59
C ALA A 3 -7.93 -3.41 8.21
N SER A 4 -8.75 -3.16 7.19
CA SER A 4 -9.03 -1.79 6.74
C SER A 4 -9.58 -0.88 7.86
N TRP A 5 -10.41 -1.41 8.77
CA TRP A 5 -10.92 -0.63 9.88
C TRP A 5 -9.85 -0.28 10.92
N GLU A 6 -8.88 -1.15 11.15
CA GLU A 6 -7.76 -0.91 12.06
C GLU A 6 -6.85 0.21 11.53
N VAL A 7 -6.57 0.19 10.23
CA VAL A 7 -5.71 1.20 9.59
C VAL A 7 -6.43 2.55 9.49
N SER A 8 -7.72 2.55 9.13
CA SER A 8 -8.48 3.80 8.95
C SER A 8 -8.86 4.47 10.27
N ARG A 9 -9.01 3.70 11.34
CA ARG A 9 -9.45 4.15 12.67
C ARG A 9 -8.64 3.46 13.78
N PRO A 10 -7.34 3.75 13.91
CA PRO A 10 -6.45 3.00 14.81
C PRO A 10 -6.72 3.25 16.31
N LEU A 11 -7.38 4.33 16.66
CA LEU A 11 -7.58 4.75 18.05
C LEU A 11 -9.02 4.47 18.55
N PRO A 12 -9.18 3.93 19.75
CA PRO A 12 -8.16 3.29 20.60
C PRO A 12 -7.59 2.02 19.94
N PRO A 13 -6.50 1.41 20.47
CA PRO A 13 -5.99 0.15 19.91
C PRO A 13 -7.08 -0.93 19.90
N PRO A 14 -7.06 -1.85 18.93
CA PRO A 14 -8.00 -2.98 18.92
C PRO A 14 -7.76 -3.90 20.12
N THR A 15 -8.80 -4.57 20.59
CA THR A 15 -8.70 -5.58 21.66
C THR A 15 -9.25 -6.91 21.17
N ALA A 16 -8.64 -8.02 21.60
CA ALA A 16 -9.07 -9.36 21.20
C ALA A 16 -10.54 -9.64 21.59
N GLN A 17 -11.00 -9.10 22.74
CA GLN A 17 -12.34 -9.34 23.27
C GLN A 17 -13.45 -8.71 22.42
N THR A 18 -13.19 -7.56 21.80
CA THR A 18 -14.20 -6.80 21.03
C THR A 18 -13.91 -6.75 19.55
N TYR A 19 -12.89 -7.45 19.06
CA TYR A 19 -12.40 -7.35 17.69
C TYR A 19 -13.51 -7.52 16.64
N ASP A 20 -14.35 -8.53 16.80
CA ASP A 20 -15.40 -8.85 15.85
C ASP A 20 -16.66 -7.97 15.97
N THR A 21 -16.80 -7.25 17.07
CA THR A 21 -17.97 -6.40 17.36
C THR A 21 -17.63 -4.92 17.43
N ASP A 22 -16.40 -4.53 17.06
CA ASP A 22 -15.95 -3.15 17.12
C ASP A 22 -16.80 -2.24 16.22
N ARG A 23 -17.29 -1.15 16.80
CA ARG A 23 -18.17 -0.19 16.09
C ARG A 23 -17.51 0.49 14.90
N ARG A 24 -16.17 0.55 14.89
CA ARG A 24 -15.38 1.12 13.78
C ARG A 24 -15.58 0.34 12.48
N ILE A 25 -15.83 -0.96 12.56
CA ILE A 25 -16.11 -1.82 11.40
C ILE A 25 -17.27 -1.26 10.58
N ALA A 26 -18.43 -1.04 11.22
CA ALA A 26 -19.61 -0.51 10.54
C ALA A 26 -19.40 0.93 9.99
N THR A 27 -18.55 1.71 10.66
CA THR A 27 -18.21 3.06 10.21
C THR A 27 -17.35 2.99 8.95
N VAL A 28 -16.35 2.11 8.91
CA VAL A 28 -15.47 1.94 7.75
C VAL A 28 -16.23 1.32 6.57
N ASP A 29 -17.13 0.36 6.80
CA ASP A 29 -17.97 -0.18 5.72
C ASP A 29 -18.82 0.91 5.05
N ARG A 30 -19.35 1.88 5.82
CA ARG A 30 -20.07 3.03 5.25
C ARG A 30 -19.16 3.95 4.43
N LEU A 31 -17.93 4.18 4.88
CA LEU A 31 -16.96 4.97 4.12
C LEU A 31 -16.54 4.27 2.83
N LEU A 32 -16.35 2.95 2.86
CA LEU A 32 -16.04 2.16 1.67
C LEU A 32 -17.22 2.10 0.69
N ALA A 33 -18.46 2.10 1.18
CA ALA A 33 -19.65 2.22 0.34
C ALA A 33 -19.75 3.60 -0.34
N LEU A 34 -19.25 4.66 0.31
CA LEU A 34 -19.15 5.99 -0.32
C LEU A 34 -18.05 6.01 -1.38
N LEU A 35 -16.89 5.40 -1.09
CA LEU A 35 -15.81 5.28 -2.07
C LEU A 35 -16.28 4.54 -3.34
N GLU A 36 -17.07 3.48 -3.21
CA GLU A 36 -17.62 2.76 -4.36
C GLU A 36 -18.57 3.62 -5.22
N LYS A 37 -19.26 4.58 -4.59
CA LYS A 37 -20.08 5.57 -5.34
C LYS A 37 -19.22 6.59 -6.08
N LEU A 38 -18.08 6.99 -5.51
CA LEU A 38 -17.13 7.92 -6.13
C LEU A 38 -16.28 7.25 -7.21
N CYS A 39 -15.93 6.00 -6.99
CA CYS A 39 -15.10 5.19 -7.89
C CYS A 39 -15.85 3.91 -8.30
N PRO A 40 -16.88 4.00 -9.17
CA PRO A 40 -17.65 2.83 -9.59
C PRO A 40 -16.76 1.77 -10.24
N GLY A 41 -16.93 0.51 -9.82
CA GLY A 41 -16.13 -0.62 -10.31
C GLY A 41 -14.81 -0.84 -9.57
N PHE A 42 -14.43 0.00 -8.59
CA PHE A 42 -13.20 -0.18 -7.82
C PHE A 42 -13.16 -1.56 -7.13
N LYS A 43 -14.27 -2.03 -6.54
CA LYS A 43 -14.35 -3.34 -5.90
C LYS A 43 -14.14 -4.53 -6.86
N ALA A 44 -14.42 -4.36 -8.14
CA ALA A 44 -14.16 -5.40 -9.14
C ALA A 44 -12.67 -5.54 -9.46
N ILE A 45 -11.90 -4.46 -9.28
CA ILE A 45 -10.46 -4.42 -9.54
C ILE A 45 -9.67 -4.75 -8.28
N HIS A 46 -10.13 -4.28 -7.11
CA HIS A 46 -9.43 -4.44 -5.82
C HIS A 46 -10.41 -4.84 -4.72
N ALA A 47 -10.21 -6.01 -4.14
CA ALA A 47 -11.02 -6.47 -3.01
C ALA A 47 -10.84 -5.53 -1.81
N ILE A 48 -11.95 -4.93 -1.35
CA ILE A 48 -11.96 -3.98 -0.24
C ILE A 48 -13.17 -4.20 0.67
N GLY A 49 -12.97 -4.12 1.97
CA GLY A 49 -13.99 -4.27 3.00
C GLY A 49 -13.41 -3.93 4.36
N ALA A 50 -14.21 -3.52 5.33
CA ALA A 50 -13.70 -3.11 6.64
C ALA A 50 -12.85 -4.20 7.32
N ARG A 51 -13.22 -5.46 7.18
CA ARG A 51 -12.52 -6.62 7.78
C ARG A 51 -11.44 -7.22 6.89
N LEU A 52 -11.34 -6.77 5.62
CA LEU A 52 -10.33 -7.27 4.71
C LEU A 52 -8.96 -6.64 5.00
N PRO A 53 -7.87 -7.37 4.72
CA PRO A 53 -6.52 -6.86 4.85
C PRO A 53 -6.33 -5.54 4.08
N GLN A 54 -5.60 -4.61 4.70
CA GLN A 54 -5.25 -3.33 4.08
C GLN A 54 -3.76 -3.27 3.79
N GLU A 55 -3.40 -2.50 2.78
CA GLU A 55 -2.01 -2.31 2.35
C GLU A 55 -1.27 -1.30 3.24
N CYS A 56 0.05 -1.49 3.36
CA CYS A 56 0.93 -0.61 4.14
C CYS A 56 1.00 0.83 3.58
N VAL A 57 0.64 1.03 2.31
CA VAL A 57 0.61 2.37 1.70
C VAL A 57 -0.26 3.35 2.48
N TYR A 58 -1.33 2.87 3.13
CA TYR A 58 -2.19 3.67 3.99
C TYR A 58 -1.52 4.05 5.31
N ILE A 59 -0.72 3.15 5.89
CA ILE A 59 0.04 3.46 7.11
C ILE A 59 1.12 4.50 6.78
N LEU A 60 1.85 4.30 5.69
CA LEU A 60 2.88 5.22 5.21
C LEU A 60 2.31 6.61 4.88
N ALA A 61 1.05 6.70 4.45
CA ALA A 61 0.39 7.99 4.20
C ALA A 61 0.35 8.91 5.44
N SER A 62 0.42 8.36 6.64
CA SER A 62 0.48 9.14 7.88
C SER A 62 1.75 10.00 8.01
N SER A 63 2.82 9.64 7.31
CA SER A 63 4.06 10.43 7.24
C SER A 63 4.07 11.47 6.11
N PHE A 64 2.99 11.61 5.36
CA PHE A 64 2.88 12.43 4.14
C PHE A 64 3.87 12.09 3.01
N ILE A 65 4.54 10.92 3.09
CA ILE A 65 5.40 10.38 2.03
C ILE A 65 4.85 9.02 1.65
N SER A 66 3.97 8.96 0.64
CA SER A 66 3.29 7.73 0.26
C SER A 66 2.80 7.75 -1.18
N GLU A 67 2.92 6.63 -1.87
CA GLU A 67 2.32 6.39 -3.18
C GLU A 67 0.78 6.54 -3.18
N GLN A 68 0.14 6.42 -2.03
CA GLN A 68 -1.31 6.61 -1.85
C GLN A 68 -1.83 7.89 -2.51
N PHE A 69 -1.09 8.99 -2.37
CA PHE A 69 -1.50 10.28 -2.92
C PHE A 69 -1.42 10.30 -4.45
N GLY A 70 -0.39 9.67 -5.02
CA GLY A 70 -0.23 9.53 -6.47
C GLY A 70 -1.27 8.62 -7.12
N TYR A 71 -1.82 7.64 -6.37
CA TYR A 71 -2.91 6.79 -6.86
C TYR A 71 -4.24 7.54 -6.94
N LEU A 72 -4.48 8.48 -6.02
CA LEU A 72 -5.73 9.25 -5.96
C LEU A 72 -5.70 10.51 -6.82
N TYR A 73 -4.52 11.12 -6.99
CA TYR A 73 -4.38 12.42 -7.64
C TYR A 73 -3.28 12.40 -8.70
N ASN A 74 -3.47 13.18 -9.76
CA ASN A 74 -2.42 13.39 -10.76
C ASN A 74 -1.43 14.46 -10.29
N ILE A 75 -0.41 14.05 -9.52
CA ILE A 75 0.58 14.91 -8.88
C ILE A 75 2.01 14.42 -9.17
N PRO A 76 2.48 14.45 -10.43
CA PRO A 76 3.75 13.85 -10.83
C PRO A 76 4.95 14.45 -10.07
N ALA A 77 4.99 15.77 -9.86
CA ALA A 77 6.06 16.42 -9.11
C ALA A 77 6.18 15.92 -7.66
N TYR A 78 5.06 15.65 -7.00
CA TYR A 78 5.08 15.04 -5.67
C TYR A 78 5.62 13.60 -5.73
N ARG A 79 5.23 12.81 -6.71
CA ARG A 79 5.68 11.41 -6.84
C ARG A 79 7.18 11.32 -7.09
N ASP A 80 7.72 12.17 -7.96
CA ASP A 80 9.16 12.26 -8.19
C ASP A 80 9.89 12.69 -6.90
N TRP A 81 9.40 13.72 -6.22
CA TRP A 81 9.94 14.14 -4.93
C TRP A 81 9.89 13.02 -3.88
N ALA A 82 8.76 12.31 -3.76
CA ALA A 82 8.57 11.26 -2.76
C ALA A 82 9.52 10.07 -2.96
N LEU A 83 9.83 9.72 -4.22
CA LEU A 83 10.81 8.68 -4.52
C LEU A 83 12.21 9.01 -3.98
N ASP A 84 12.58 10.29 -3.91
CA ASP A 84 13.91 10.73 -3.49
C ASP A 84 14.03 10.99 -1.98
N GLN A 85 12.94 10.81 -1.22
CA GLN A 85 12.97 11.04 0.21
C GLN A 85 13.66 9.90 0.97
N ASP A 86 14.25 10.26 2.12
CA ASP A 86 14.67 9.31 3.14
C ASP A 86 13.43 8.77 3.86
N MET A 87 13.19 7.47 3.73
CA MET A 87 12.02 6.80 4.30
C MET A 87 12.25 6.26 5.72
N THR A 88 13.40 6.52 6.33
CA THR A 88 13.75 5.98 7.67
C THR A 88 12.68 6.30 8.71
N GLU A 89 12.27 7.57 8.82
CA GLU A 89 11.24 7.98 9.78
C GLU A 89 9.87 7.42 9.43
N SER A 90 9.54 7.31 8.14
CA SER A 90 8.27 6.71 7.69
C SER A 90 8.18 5.24 8.08
N TYR A 91 9.27 4.47 7.98
CA TYR A 91 9.30 3.07 8.42
C TYR A 91 9.36 2.93 9.94
N ARG A 92 9.99 3.86 10.66
CA ARG A 92 9.91 3.91 12.13
C ARG A 92 8.47 4.13 12.57
N TRP A 93 7.78 5.09 11.97
CA TRP A 93 6.36 5.35 12.23
C TRP A 93 5.49 4.14 11.88
N HIS A 94 5.76 3.48 10.75
CA HIS A 94 5.09 2.26 10.34
C HIS A 94 5.22 1.16 11.41
N ALA A 95 6.41 0.98 11.99
CA ALA A 95 6.62 0.02 13.07
C ALA A 95 5.84 0.38 14.33
N HIS A 96 5.86 1.65 14.76
CA HIS A 96 5.08 2.12 15.90
C HIS A 96 3.57 1.92 15.69
N PHE A 97 3.09 2.16 14.47
CA PHE A 97 1.69 1.92 14.11
C PHE A 97 1.31 0.44 14.27
N LEU A 98 2.13 -0.47 13.80
CA LEU A 98 1.90 -1.91 13.96
C LEU A 98 1.98 -2.34 15.42
N GLN A 99 2.94 -1.82 16.19
CA GLN A 99 3.04 -2.06 17.64
C GLN A 99 1.77 -1.60 18.36
N HIS A 100 1.25 -0.43 18.02
CA HIS A 100 -0.02 0.08 18.56
C HIS A 100 -1.18 -0.88 18.28
N LEU A 101 -1.26 -1.46 17.08
CA LEU A 101 -2.30 -2.44 16.76
C LEU A 101 -2.11 -3.81 17.43
N GLN A 102 -0.97 -4.06 18.07
CA GLN A 102 -0.65 -5.32 18.74
C GLN A 102 -0.97 -5.31 20.25
N ILE A 103 -1.10 -4.14 20.87
CA ILE A 103 -1.13 -3.94 22.35
C ILE A 103 -1.98 -4.99 23.07
N ASP A 104 -3.23 -5.19 22.64
CA ASP A 104 -4.19 -6.10 23.30
C ASP A 104 -4.66 -7.25 22.38
N MET A 105 -3.87 -7.57 21.35
CA MET A 105 -4.31 -8.53 20.32
C MET A 105 -3.57 -9.88 20.36
N GLY A 106 -2.47 -10.00 21.09
CA GLY A 106 -1.64 -11.21 21.12
C GLY A 106 -1.03 -11.59 19.76
N ARG A 107 -0.86 -10.62 18.86
CA ARG A 107 -0.25 -10.84 17.51
C ARG A 107 1.26 -10.83 17.64
N GLU A 108 1.91 -11.88 17.17
CA GLU A 108 3.37 -12.00 17.19
C GLU A 108 4.00 -11.66 15.85
N ARG A 109 3.27 -11.84 14.74
CA ARG A 109 3.78 -11.66 13.37
C ARG A 109 2.80 -10.92 12.49
N TRP A 110 3.36 -10.22 11.50
CA TRP A 110 2.60 -9.54 10.47
C TRP A 110 2.89 -10.12 9.08
N VAL A 111 1.86 -10.28 8.28
CA VAL A 111 1.95 -10.40 6.83
C VAL A 111 1.59 -9.05 6.24
N LEU A 112 2.54 -8.37 5.64
CA LEU A 112 2.42 -7.00 5.15
C LEU A 112 2.51 -6.98 3.63
N LYS A 113 1.82 -6.04 3.00
CA LYS A 113 1.83 -5.93 1.53
C LYS A 113 1.59 -4.49 1.09
N THR A 114 2.41 -4.03 0.19
CA THR A 114 2.13 -2.93 -0.73
C THR A 114 3.17 -2.93 -1.85
N PRO A 115 2.82 -2.58 -3.11
CA PRO A 115 3.79 -2.35 -4.17
C PRO A 115 4.81 -1.26 -3.83
N ALA A 116 4.43 -0.28 -3.00
CA ALA A 116 5.30 0.82 -2.57
C ALA A 116 6.56 0.38 -1.81
N HIS A 117 6.56 -0.81 -1.18
CA HIS A 117 7.76 -1.33 -0.54
C HIS A 117 8.92 -1.55 -1.53
N LEU A 118 8.61 -1.76 -2.80
CA LEU A 118 9.60 -2.08 -3.81
C LEU A 118 10.67 -0.99 -3.99
N ALA A 119 10.29 0.28 -3.93
CA ALA A 119 11.23 1.40 -3.99
C ALA A 119 11.92 1.72 -2.66
N CYS A 120 11.58 0.99 -1.60
CA CYS A 120 11.96 1.31 -0.22
C CYS A 120 12.60 0.12 0.53
N LEU A 121 13.11 -0.90 -0.19
CA LEU A 121 13.60 -2.14 0.41
C LEU A 121 14.71 -1.90 1.43
N LYS A 122 15.63 -0.97 1.17
CA LYS A 122 16.71 -0.63 2.10
C LYS A 122 16.18 -0.10 3.44
N TYR A 123 15.12 0.71 3.43
CA TYR A 123 14.53 1.26 4.65
C TYR A 123 13.66 0.22 5.37
N LEU A 124 12.95 -0.60 4.59
CA LEU A 124 12.16 -1.70 5.12
C LEU A 124 13.05 -2.70 5.85
N LEU A 125 14.13 -3.17 5.23
CA LEU A 125 15.05 -4.14 5.83
C LEU A 125 15.89 -3.54 6.97
N ALA A 126 16.19 -2.26 6.94
CA ALA A 126 16.81 -1.57 8.07
C ALA A 126 15.87 -1.53 9.30
N GLN A 127 14.56 -1.35 9.09
CA GLN A 127 13.57 -1.33 10.18
C GLN A 127 13.17 -2.75 10.63
N TYR A 128 13.13 -3.73 9.70
CA TYR A 128 12.71 -5.10 9.93
C TYR A 128 13.79 -6.07 9.41
N PRO A 129 14.91 -6.21 10.13
CA PRO A 129 16.07 -6.98 9.64
C PRO A 129 15.80 -8.50 9.52
N ASP A 130 14.77 -9.00 10.16
CA ASP A 130 14.30 -10.39 10.12
C ASP A 130 13.14 -10.63 9.13
N ALA A 131 12.77 -9.64 8.34
CA ALA A 131 11.67 -9.77 7.39
C ALA A 131 12.02 -10.75 6.26
N ALA A 132 11.11 -11.69 5.97
CA ALA A 132 11.15 -12.49 4.75
C ALA A 132 10.34 -11.75 3.66
N ILE A 133 10.97 -11.55 2.51
CA ILE A 133 10.39 -10.82 1.37
C ILE A 133 9.90 -11.83 0.33
N VAL A 134 8.60 -11.90 0.14
CA VAL A 134 8.00 -12.65 -0.98
C VAL A 134 7.82 -11.67 -2.15
N TRP A 135 8.62 -11.88 -3.19
CA TRP A 135 8.57 -11.07 -4.41
C TRP A 135 7.74 -11.79 -5.48
N THR A 136 6.57 -11.26 -5.76
CA THR A 136 5.67 -11.84 -6.75
C THR A 136 5.98 -11.31 -8.15
N HIS A 137 6.07 -12.21 -9.13
CA HIS A 137 6.34 -11.89 -10.52
C HIS A 137 5.10 -12.13 -11.38
N ARG A 138 4.79 -11.17 -12.23
CA ARG A 138 3.74 -11.24 -13.26
C ARG A 138 4.28 -10.70 -14.57
N ARG A 139 3.68 -11.10 -15.71
CA ARG A 139 4.05 -10.49 -16.99
C ARG A 139 3.90 -8.98 -16.92
N PRO A 140 4.93 -8.19 -17.29
CA PRO A 140 4.92 -6.74 -17.12
C PRO A 140 3.73 -6.05 -17.80
N LEU A 141 3.35 -6.48 -19.01
CA LEU A 141 2.20 -5.91 -19.73
C LEU A 141 0.89 -6.10 -18.96
N ASP A 142 0.65 -7.30 -18.41
CA ASP A 142 -0.57 -7.59 -17.67
C ASP A 142 -0.60 -6.84 -16.32
N ALA A 143 0.56 -6.73 -15.67
CA ALA A 143 0.69 -5.99 -14.42
C ALA A 143 0.42 -4.50 -14.63
N MET A 144 1.03 -3.91 -15.66
CA MET A 144 0.88 -2.48 -15.94
C MET A 144 -0.51 -2.11 -16.45
N ALA A 145 -1.11 -2.93 -17.31
CA ALA A 145 -2.48 -2.71 -17.77
C ALA A 145 -3.48 -2.72 -16.59
N SER A 146 -3.35 -3.71 -15.71
CA SER A 146 -4.18 -3.83 -14.51
C SER A 146 -3.97 -2.66 -13.55
N PHE A 147 -2.71 -2.27 -13.31
CA PHE A 147 -2.39 -1.20 -12.38
C PHE A 147 -2.81 0.17 -12.91
N SER A 148 -2.59 0.45 -14.19
CA SER A 148 -3.03 1.71 -14.83
C SER A 148 -4.55 1.84 -14.80
N SER A 149 -5.29 0.74 -14.99
CA SER A 149 -6.75 0.71 -14.86
C SER A 149 -7.21 1.03 -13.43
N LEU A 150 -6.52 0.49 -12.42
CA LEU A 150 -6.77 0.79 -11.01
C LEU A 150 -6.58 2.28 -10.72
N VAL A 151 -5.44 2.84 -11.11
CA VAL A 151 -5.11 4.25 -10.88
C VAL A 151 -6.07 5.18 -11.63
N TYR A 152 -6.41 4.86 -12.89
CA TYR A 152 -7.41 5.58 -13.65
C TYR A 152 -8.77 5.61 -12.93
N THR A 153 -9.24 4.47 -12.44
CA THR A 153 -10.50 4.36 -11.70
C THR A 153 -10.50 5.21 -10.44
N LEU A 154 -9.41 5.16 -9.67
CA LEU A 154 -9.27 5.96 -8.45
C LEU A 154 -9.23 7.46 -8.78
N ARG A 155 -8.37 7.89 -9.70
CA ARG A 155 -8.26 9.32 -10.10
C ARG A 155 -9.57 9.86 -10.64
N SER A 156 -10.35 9.06 -11.37
CA SER A 156 -11.66 9.46 -11.91
C SER A 156 -12.69 9.76 -10.81
N GLY A 157 -12.53 9.18 -9.61
CA GLY A 157 -13.38 9.50 -8.46
C GLY A 157 -13.04 10.83 -7.77
N PHE A 158 -11.86 11.38 -8.02
CA PHE A 158 -11.33 12.59 -7.35
C PHE A 158 -10.96 13.73 -8.31
N SER A 159 -11.19 13.56 -9.61
CA SER A 159 -10.85 14.54 -10.64
C SER A 159 -11.97 14.68 -11.66
N LEU A 160 -12.19 15.89 -12.17
CA LEU A 160 -13.23 16.17 -13.15
C LEU A 160 -12.94 15.56 -14.53
N SER A 161 -11.67 15.38 -14.87
CA SER A 161 -11.22 14.78 -16.12
C SER A 161 -9.93 14.02 -15.90
N VAL A 162 -9.88 12.78 -16.38
CA VAL A 162 -8.70 11.91 -16.36
C VAL A 162 -8.54 11.28 -17.73
N ASP A 163 -7.37 11.46 -18.33
CA ASP A 163 -7.00 10.82 -19.60
C ASP A 163 -6.43 9.42 -19.31
N PRO A 164 -7.02 8.33 -19.83
CA PRO A 164 -6.53 6.98 -19.59
C PRO A 164 -5.15 6.72 -20.21
N LEU A 165 -4.84 7.30 -21.38
CA LEU A 165 -3.56 7.11 -22.05
C LEU A 165 -2.45 7.83 -21.29
N ALA A 166 -2.67 9.10 -20.94
CA ALA A 166 -1.72 9.86 -20.12
C ALA A 166 -1.51 9.23 -18.73
N THR A 167 -2.56 8.63 -18.16
CA THR A 167 -2.43 7.85 -16.91
C THR A 167 -1.55 6.63 -17.11
N GLY A 168 -1.76 5.84 -18.17
CA GLY A 168 -0.96 4.67 -18.50
C GLY A 168 0.52 5.01 -18.68
N ASP A 169 0.82 6.05 -19.46
CA ASP A 169 2.19 6.52 -19.69
C ASP A 169 2.88 6.98 -18.40
N SER A 170 2.17 7.75 -17.58
CA SER A 170 2.68 8.20 -16.27
C SER A 170 2.98 7.04 -15.32
N GLU A 171 2.07 6.06 -15.25
CA GLU A 171 2.27 4.90 -14.39
C GLU A 171 3.42 4.01 -14.89
N LEU A 172 3.57 3.81 -16.21
CA LEU A 172 4.68 3.06 -16.78
C LEU A 172 6.03 3.71 -16.46
N GLN A 173 6.14 5.03 -16.65
CA GLN A 173 7.38 5.77 -16.34
C GLN A 173 7.73 5.68 -14.84
N HIS A 174 6.75 5.88 -13.98
CA HIS A 174 6.96 5.83 -12.53
C HIS A 174 7.34 4.42 -12.05
N PHE A 175 6.58 3.39 -12.47
CA PHE A 175 6.86 2.01 -12.09
C PHE A 175 8.20 1.49 -12.62
N SER A 176 8.65 1.96 -13.77
CA SER A 176 10.00 1.63 -14.28
C SER A 176 11.08 2.10 -13.30
N LYS A 177 10.95 3.31 -12.73
CA LYS A 177 11.87 3.83 -11.70
C LYS A 177 11.79 3.00 -10.40
N VAL A 178 10.56 2.67 -9.96
CA VAL A 178 10.30 1.89 -8.75
C VAL A 178 10.92 0.48 -8.85
N VAL A 179 10.72 -0.20 -9.98
CA VAL A 179 11.26 -1.55 -10.20
C VAL A 179 12.78 -1.51 -10.29
N ALA A 180 13.35 -0.56 -11.03
CA ALA A 180 14.81 -0.41 -11.15
C ALA A 180 15.45 -0.25 -9.76
N ARG A 181 14.92 0.67 -8.92
CA ARG A 181 15.41 0.87 -7.54
C ARG A 181 15.26 -0.40 -6.69
N GLY A 182 14.13 -1.08 -6.79
CA GLY A 182 13.92 -2.34 -6.06
C GLY A 182 14.90 -3.44 -6.45
N MET A 183 15.25 -3.54 -7.73
CA MET A 183 16.25 -4.49 -8.22
C MET A 183 17.67 -4.14 -7.72
N GLU A 184 18.02 -2.86 -7.73
CA GLU A 184 19.30 -2.36 -7.19
C GLU A 184 19.41 -2.64 -5.68
N ASP A 185 18.39 -2.28 -4.90
CA ASP A 185 18.34 -2.53 -3.46
C ASP A 185 18.43 -4.04 -3.18
N ARG A 186 17.68 -4.87 -3.92
CA ARG A 186 17.74 -6.32 -3.78
C ARG A 186 19.14 -6.86 -4.04
N GLN A 187 19.79 -6.45 -5.12
CA GLN A 187 21.12 -6.90 -5.45
C GLN A 187 22.14 -6.56 -4.35
N ALA A 188 21.97 -5.41 -3.69
CA ALA A 188 22.86 -4.96 -2.61
C ALA A 188 22.57 -5.60 -1.24
N LEU A 189 21.32 -6.00 -0.98
CA LEU A 189 20.84 -6.36 0.37
C LEU A 189 20.47 -7.85 0.52
N ASP A 190 20.40 -8.63 -0.58
CA ASP A 190 19.94 -10.02 -0.53
C ASP A 190 20.96 -10.89 0.24
N ASN A 191 20.53 -11.35 1.40
CA ASN A 191 21.23 -12.29 2.27
C ASN A 191 20.46 -13.61 2.43
N GLY A 192 19.56 -13.94 1.47
CA GLY A 192 18.67 -15.10 1.51
C GLY A 192 17.27 -14.80 2.06
N GLN A 193 16.91 -13.52 2.23
CA GLN A 193 15.60 -13.11 2.73
C GLN A 193 14.53 -13.03 1.60
N PHE A 194 14.93 -13.10 0.33
CA PHE A 194 14.01 -12.97 -0.81
C PHE A 194 13.58 -14.33 -1.36
N ILE A 195 12.28 -14.45 -1.59
CA ILE A 195 11.64 -15.63 -2.19
C ILE A 195 10.86 -15.15 -3.41
N ASP A 196 11.19 -15.69 -4.58
CA ASP A 196 10.50 -15.36 -5.82
C ASP A 196 9.31 -16.30 -6.05
N VAL A 197 8.15 -15.73 -6.37
CA VAL A 197 6.92 -16.47 -6.68
C VAL A 197 6.32 -15.97 -7.98
N SER A 198 6.15 -16.87 -8.96
CA SER A 198 5.45 -16.55 -10.19
C SER A 198 3.95 -16.54 -9.96
N PHE A 199 3.31 -15.48 -10.43
CA PHE A 199 1.86 -15.32 -10.46
C PHE A 199 1.40 -15.47 -11.91
N ASN A 200 0.70 -16.57 -12.19
CA ASN A 200 0.15 -16.90 -13.51
C ASN A 200 -1.31 -16.49 -13.60
#